data_ca2f0cea9f70daaeafcfe347461481ba
#
_entry.id   ca2f0cea9f70daaeafcfe347461481ba
#
_cell.length_a   1.000
_cell.length_b   1.000
_cell.length_c   1.000
_cell.angle_alpha   90.00
_cell.angle_beta   90.00
_cell.angle_gamma   90.00
#
_symmetry.space_group_name_H-M   'P 1'
#
loop_
_entity.id
_entity.type
_entity.pdbx_description
1 polymer ?
#
loop_
_entity_poly.entity_id
_entity_poly.type
_entity_poly.pdbx_seq_one_letter_code
_entity_poly.pdbx_strand_id
1 'polypeptide(L)'
;MAFHPRERSPWRRSISRRDMLKLMAGTAVAGGLLAGCGSGGGSSSASRVVIGSREDPVKQPLYDDNPMIESGLEPEKGPLRLYNWSEYIYTRVLKDFEEEFGVEVELTTFYNLEEATQKLRTGKVSFDVFVPTAEVIPKFVAGKLLQPLNHDYLPNLEKNVWPMLADPYYDEGSRYTVPYTVYLTGIGWRTDMVSADVAAMDNPWQAFWDPEYKGIAGLYDDYREAIAVGMYKSGITDINSDNSKDLKTAGDNLIELTDLVDIRYTIDGAYAKLPEGVFGIHQAWSGDMVNAPYYMPKGDDPSVLRYVWPPKAQGGAGGYVSNDNLAVLNGAENPVLAHMFLNYMLDDKVAIKNFGWNAYQPPLKTLDPSKLVSDGTIRKNLATTVIVQSDFDMGQIPQQLTPDEDKRWLDTWSKVQQGG
;
A
#
# COMPACT_ATOMS: atom_id res chain seq x y z
N MET A 1 -2.29 -3.98 25.00
CA MET A 1 -0.98 -3.95 24.32
C MET A 1 -0.55 -2.49 24.27
N ALA A 2 0.59 -2.11 24.80
CA ALA A 2 1.07 -0.74 24.67
C ALA A 2 2.01 -0.72 23.47
N PHE A 3 1.79 0.18 22.50
CA PHE A 3 2.78 0.46 21.46
C PHE A 3 4.08 0.90 22.10
N HIS A 4 5.20 0.30 21.73
CA HIS A 4 6.51 0.71 22.23
C HIS A 4 6.85 2.12 21.72
N PRO A 5 7.31 3.05 22.59
CA PRO A 5 7.81 4.33 22.11
C PRO A 5 8.96 4.05 21.12
N ARG A 6 8.84 4.57 19.91
CA ARG A 6 9.89 4.46 18.90
C ARG A 6 11.15 5.15 19.40
N GLU A 7 12.23 4.42 19.53
CA GLU A 7 13.55 5.03 19.43
C GLU A 7 13.64 5.64 18.03
N ARG A 8 13.88 6.95 17.95
CA ARG A 8 14.01 7.67 16.68
C ARG A 8 15.05 6.95 15.83
N SER A 9 14.65 6.43 14.68
CA SER A 9 15.54 5.78 13.73
C SER A 9 16.77 6.67 13.48
N PRO A 10 18.02 6.17 13.60
CA PRO A 10 19.22 6.94 13.34
C PRO A 10 19.37 7.41 11.89
N TRP A 11 18.47 7.01 10.99
CA TRP A 11 18.47 7.31 9.56
C TRP A 11 17.74 8.60 9.17
N ARG A 12 17.25 9.43 10.10
CA ARG A 12 16.78 10.79 9.82
C ARG A 12 17.96 11.73 9.47
N ARG A 13 18.67 11.44 8.39
CA ARG A 13 19.39 12.49 7.67
C ARG A 13 18.41 13.07 6.66
N SER A 14 17.88 14.24 6.96
CA SER A 14 17.22 15.07 5.97
C SER A 14 18.17 15.26 4.80
N ILE A 15 17.88 14.64 3.68
CA ILE A 15 18.60 14.92 2.44
C ILE A 15 18.31 16.39 2.13
N SER A 16 19.33 17.24 2.17
CA SER A 16 19.15 18.66 1.89
C SER A 16 18.79 18.82 0.41
N ARG A 17 18.00 19.87 0.07
CA ARG A 17 17.67 20.22 -1.33
C ARG A 17 18.93 20.28 -2.23
N ARG A 18 20.10 20.53 -1.66
CA ARG A 18 21.39 20.56 -2.37
C ARG A 18 21.92 19.17 -2.73
N ASP A 19 21.57 18.14 -1.96
CA ASP A 19 22.00 16.76 -2.21
C ASP A 19 21.05 16.09 -3.22
N MET A 20 19.78 16.46 -3.24
CA MET A 20 18.80 16.04 -4.25
C MET A 20 19.15 16.58 -5.65
N LEU A 21 19.59 17.83 -5.75
CA LEU A 21 20.02 18.45 -7.02
C LEU A 21 21.31 17.82 -7.58
N LYS A 22 22.17 17.24 -6.77
CA LYS A 22 23.38 16.54 -7.23
C LYS A 22 23.08 15.14 -7.79
N LEU A 23 22.00 14.49 -7.36
CA LEU A 23 21.55 13.21 -7.91
C LEU A 23 20.85 13.34 -9.26
N MET A 24 20.25 14.50 -9.56
CA MET A 24 19.57 14.74 -10.84
C MET A 24 20.51 15.24 -11.97
N ALA A 25 21.75 15.58 -11.68
CA ALA A 25 22.69 16.14 -12.68
C ALA A 25 23.47 15.06 -13.48
N GLY A 26 23.16 13.77 -13.35
CA GLY A 26 23.95 12.67 -13.88
C GLY A 26 23.40 11.88 -15.08
N THR A 27 22.20 12.16 -15.60
CA THR A 27 21.66 11.39 -16.73
C THR A 27 20.90 12.22 -17.75
N ALA A 28 21.66 12.98 -18.51
CA ALA A 28 21.21 13.51 -19.79
C ALA A 28 22.29 13.18 -20.83
N VAL A 29 22.14 12.08 -21.57
CA VAL A 29 22.64 11.93 -22.98
C VAL A 29 22.08 10.61 -23.56
N ALA A 30 21.58 10.77 -24.78
CA ALA A 30 21.43 9.83 -25.89
C ALA A 30 20.02 9.25 -26.14
N GLY A 31 19.22 10.08 -26.84
CA GLY A 31 18.25 9.54 -27.79
C GLY A 31 18.98 8.98 -29.02
N GLY A 32 18.62 7.79 -29.45
CA GLY A 32 19.12 7.16 -30.66
C GLY A 32 18.07 6.20 -31.22
N LEU A 33 17.46 6.61 -32.30
CA LEU A 33 16.60 5.83 -33.18
C LEU A 33 17.28 4.52 -33.62
N LEU A 34 16.59 3.40 -33.51
CA LEU A 34 16.77 2.27 -34.43
C LEU A 34 15.41 1.65 -34.74
N ALA A 35 14.87 2.03 -35.84
CA ALA A 35 13.88 1.26 -36.59
C ALA A 35 14.62 0.07 -37.23
N GLY A 36 14.28 -1.14 -36.84
CA GLY A 36 14.74 -2.38 -37.43
C GLY A 36 13.57 -3.30 -37.66
N CYS A 37 13.02 -3.33 -38.87
CA CYS A 37 12.13 -4.38 -39.32
C CYS A 37 12.91 -5.70 -39.42
N GLY A 38 12.52 -6.70 -38.64
CA GLY A 38 12.96 -8.08 -38.74
C GLY A 38 11.76 -8.97 -38.54
N SER A 39 11.19 -9.47 -39.66
CA SER A 39 10.20 -10.51 -39.69
C SER A 39 10.80 -11.82 -39.22
N GLY A 40 10.44 -12.30 -38.06
CA GLY A 40 10.75 -13.62 -37.56
C GLY A 40 9.59 -14.07 -36.68
N GLY A 41 8.73 -14.95 -37.24
CA GLY A 41 7.57 -15.50 -36.57
C GLY A 41 7.98 -16.42 -35.42
N GLY A 42 7.80 -15.93 -34.23
CA GLY A 42 7.72 -16.67 -32.98
C GLY A 42 6.60 -16.00 -32.21
N SER A 43 5.43 -16.63 -32.14
CA SER A 43 4.35 -16.18 -31.26
C SER A 43 4.76 -16.38 -29.82
N SER A 44 5.50 -15.44 -29.24
CA SER A 44 5.50 -15.27 -27.80
C SER A 44 4.10 -14.82 -27.43
N SER A 45 3.27 -15.73 -26.94
CA SER A 45 2.02 -15.37 -26.28
C SER A 45 2.39 -14.46 -25.14
N ALA A 46 2.28 -13.15 -25.34
CA ALA A 46 2.38 -12.19 -24.26
C ALA A 46 1.40 -12.67 -23.18
N SER A 47 1.91 -12.97 -21.99
CA SER A 47 1.08 -13.45 -20.89
C SER A 47 0.00 -12.41 -20.61
N ARG A 48 -1.26 -12.80 -20.81
CA ARG A 48 -2.40 -11.90 -20.64
C ARG A 48 -2.58 -11.65 -19.14
N VAL A 49 -2.66 -10.37 -18.74
CA VAL A 49 -3.08 -9.99 -17.38
C VAL A 49 -4.52 -10.47 -17.20
N VAL A 50 -4.76 -11.29 -16.17
CA VAL A 50 -6.08 -11.80 -15.82
C VAL A 50 -6.54 -11.06 -14.57
N ILE A 51 -7.56 -10.22 -14.73
CA ILE A 51 -8.07 -9.33 -13.69
C ILE A 51 -9.35 -9.93 -13.13
N GLY A 52 -9.41 -10.09 -11.80
CA GLY A 52 -10.59 -10.56 -11.08
C GLY A 52 -11.30 -9.45 -10.33
N SER A 53 -12.54 -9.71 -9.96
CA SER A 53 -13.32 -8.93 -9.01
C SER A 53 -13.88 -9.84 -7.91
N ARG A 54 -14.53 -9.27 -6.92
CA ARG A 54 -15.19 -10.09 -5.88
C ARG A 54 -16.34 -10.93 -6.41
N GLU A 55 -17.02 -10.42 -7.44
CA GLU A 55 -18.12 -11.10 -8.14
C GLU A 55 -17.62 -12.15 -9.14
N ASP A 56 -16.39 -11.99 -9.64
CA ASP A 56 -15.72 -12.89 -10.58
C ASP A 56 -14.26 -13.11 -10.15
N PRO A 57 -14.03 -13.94 -9.11
CA PRO A 57 -12.68 -14.24 -8.62
C PRO A 57 -11.82 -14.91 -9.69
N VAL A 58 -10.53 -14.65 -9.65
CA VAL A 58 -9.60 -15.15 -10.65
C VAL A 58 -8.54 -16.06 -10.06
N LYS A 59 -8.45 -17.24 -10.65
CA LYS A 59 -7.36 -18.17 -10.40
C LYS A 59 -6.18 -17.84 -11.32
N GLN A 60 -5.15 -17.21 -10.74
CA GLN A 60 -3.98 -16.79 -11.49
C GLN A 60 -3.32 -17.98 -12.21
N PRO A 61 -2.82 -17.80 -13.46
CA PRO A 61 -2.20 -18.89 -14.22
C PRO A 61 -0.90 -19.36 -13.57
N LEU A 62 -0.60 -20.65 -13.70
CA LEU A 62 0.72 -21.24 -13.44
C LEU A 62 1.47 -21.37 -14.76
N TYR A 63 2.79 -21.25 -14.71
CA TYR A 63 3.65 -21.31 -15.89
C TYR A 63 4.68 -22.43 -15.76
N ASP A 64 4.88 -23.22 -16.80
CA ASP A 64 5.83 -24.36 -16.80
C ASP A 64 7.28 -23.92 -16.56
N ASP A 65 7.62 -22.68 -16.96
CA ASP A 65 8.95 -22.08 -16.79
C ASP A 65 9.08 -21.26 -15.49
N ASN A 66 8.07 -21.30 -14.63
CA ASN A 66 8.06 -20.71 -13.29
C ASN A 66 7.31 -21.66 -12.33
N PRO A 67 7.84 -22.84 -12.04
CA PRO A 67 7.18 -23.83 -11.22
C PRO A 67 7.18 -23.47 -9.75
N MET A 68 6.20 -23.98 -9.01
CA MET A 68 6.21 -24.01 -7.55
C MET A 68 7.38 -24.88 -7.07
N ILE A 69 7.98 -24.56 -5.92
CA ILE A 69 9.00 -25.39 -5.27
C ILE A 69 8.39 -26.72 -4.79
N GLU A 70 9.21 -27.77 -4.70
CA GLU A 70 8.80 -29.05 -4.15
C GLU A 70 8.58 -28.99 -2.64
N SER A 71 7.76 -29.89 -2.11
CA SER A 71 7.56 -30.04 -0.66
C SER A 71 8.74 -30.75 0.02
N GLY A 72 8.96 -30.43 1.29
CA GLY A 72 9.95 -31.14 2.13
C GLY A 72 11.41 -30.81 1.81
N LEU A 73 11.67 -29.72 1.09
CA LEU A 73 13.03 -29.22 0.91
C LEU A 73 13.56 -28.61 2.20
N GLU A 74 14.86 -28.76 2.44
CA GLU A 74 15.54 -28.10 3.55
C GLU A 74 15.69 -26.59 3.24
N PRO A 75 15.54 -25.70 4.25
CA PRO A 75 15.71 -24.28 4.03
C PRO A 75 17.17 -23.93 3.71
N GLU A 76 17.32 -22.93 2.89
CA GLU A 76 18.61 -22.33 2.53
C GLU A 76 19.21 -21.63 3.77
N LYS A 77 20.51 -21.31 3.70
CA LYS A 77 21.23 -20.67 4.80
C LYS A 77 21.17 -19.13 4.79
N GLY A 78 20.44 -18.56 3.86
CA GLY A 78 20.33 -17.12 3.71
C GLY A 78 21.58 -16.45 3.09
N PRO A 79 21.68 -15.12 3.15
CA PRO A 79 20.74 -14.22 3.80
C PRO A 79 19.38 -14.16 3.09
N LEU A 80 18.29 -14.05 3.85
CA LEU A 80 16.97 -13.75 3.30
C LEU A 80 16.92 -12.28 2.88
N ARG A 81 16.61 -12.00 1.62
CA ARG A 81 16.55 -10.64 1.09
C ARG A 81 15.11 -10.17 0.95
N LEU A 82 14.73 -9.25 1.82
CA LEU A 82 13.39 -8.67 1.87
C LEU A 82 13.36 -7.30 1.18
N TYR A 83 12.43 -7.09 0.24
CA TYR A 83 12.15 -5.82 -0.41
C TYR A 83 10.77 -5.32 -0.01
N ASN A 84 10.72 -4.31 0.86
CA ASN A 84 9.51 -3.86 1.54
C ASN A 84 9.36 -2.34 1.47
N TRP A 85 8.16 -1.86 1.74
CA TRP A 85 7.88 -0.45 1.97
C TRP A 85 8.71 0.09 3.14
N SER A 86 9.07 1.36 3.07
CA SER A 86 9.77 2.03 4.16
C SER A 86 8.86 2.14 5.40
N GLU A 87 9.45 2.00 6.60
CA GLU A 87 8.73 2.09 7.88
C GLU A 87 7.55 1.08 8.03
N TYR A 88 7.59 -0.07 7.38
CA TYR A 88 6.46 -1.00 7.27
C TYR A 88 6.66 -2.36 7.95
N ILE A 89 7.87 -2.67 8.39
CA ILE A 89 8.16 -3.87 9.18
C ILE A 89 9.03 -3.54 10.39
N TYR A 90 8.68 -4.12 11.54
CA TYR A 90 9.42 -3.93 12.78
C TYR A 90 10.73 -4.72 12.74
N THR A 91 11.85 -4.02 12.82
CA THR A 91 13.19 -4.65 12.75
C THR A 91 13.41 -5.70 13.84
N ARG A 92 12.72 -5.62 14.99
CA ARG A 92 12.79 -6.65 16.03
C ARG A 92 12.12 -7.96 15.58
N VAL A 93 11.10 -7.92 14.74
CA VAL A 93 10.50 -9.13 14.15
C VAL A 93 11.50 -9.82 13.23
N LEU A 94 12.30 -9.04 12.46
CA LEU A 94 13.36 -9.61 11.62
C LEU A 94 14.45 -10.27 12.46
N LYS A 95 14.88 -9.61 13.54
CA LYS A 95 15.88 -10.19 14.46
C LYS A 95 15.38 -11.45 15.16
N ASP A 96 14.11 -11.50 15.55
CA ASP A 96 13.54 -12.72 16.14
C ASP A 96 13.55 -13.87 15.11
N PHE A 97 13.29 -13.57 13.81
CA PHE A 97 13.40 -14.57 12.73
C PHE A 97 14.85 -15.03 12.56
N GLU A 98 15.82 -14.11 12.56
CA GLU A 98 17.24 -14.44 12.50
C GLU A 98 17.66 -15.36 13.66
N GLU A 99 17.22 -15.05 14.88
CA GLU A 99 17.52 -15.81 16.09
C GLU A 99 16.85 -17.23 16.05
N GLU A 100 15.61 -17.33 15.54
CA GLU A 100 14.86 -18.57 15.49
C GLU A 100 15.37 -19.55 14.42
N PHE A 101 15.69 -19.04 13.24
CA PHE A 101 16.06 -19.85 12.08
C PHE A 101 17.59 -19.91 11.82
N GLY A 102 18.39 -19.13 12.55
CA GLY A 102 19.85 -19.12 12.43
C GLY A 102 20.35 -18.54 11.10
N VAL A 103 19.63 -17.58 10.53
CA VAL A 103 19.91 -16.94 9.24
C VAL A 103 20.00 -15.43 9.39
N GLU A 104 20.58 -14.73 8.43
CA GLU A 104 20.59 -13.26 8.34
C GLU A 104 19.42 -12.77 7.47
N VAL A 105 18.86 -11.60 7.79
CA VAL A 105 17.82 -10.93 6.98
C VAL A 105 18.31 -9.56 6.51
N GLU A 106 18.42 -9.40 5.20
CA GLU A 106 18.77 -8.15 4.54
C GLU A 106 17.49 -7.39 4.13
N LEU A 107 17.20 -6.26 4.75
CA LEU A 107 16.06 -5.40 4.41
C LEU A 107 16.48 -4.28 3.45
N THR A 108 15.85 -4.24 2.28
CA THR A 108 15.87 -3.08 1.36
C THR A 108 14.48 -2.47 1.32
N THR A 109 14.40 -1.13 1.33
CA THR A 109 13.11 -0.43 1.35
C THR A 109 12.88 0.41 0.09
N PHE A 110 11.59 0.69 -0.19
CA PHE A 110 11.13 1.61 -1.23
C PHE A 110 9.98 2.48 -0.72
N TYR A 111 9.70 3.56 -1.44
CA TYR A 111 8.61 4.50 -1.15
C TYR A 111 7.56 4.55 -2.27
N ASN A 112 7.88 4.01 -3.43
CA ASN A 112 7.03 4.08 -4.62
C ASN A 112 7.03 2.72 -5.32
N LEU A 113 5.82 2.23 -5.65
CA LEU A 113 5.63 0.89 -6.21
C LEU A 113 6.11 0.79 -7.67
N GLU A 114 6.00 1.88 -8.45
CA GLU A 114 6.48 1.92 -9.83
C GLU A 114 8.00 1.81 -9.89
N GLU A 115 8.71 2.53 -9.02
CA GLU A 115 10.17 2.45 -8.88
C GLU A 115 10.59 1.04 -8.46
N ALA A 116 9.90 0.47 -7.46
CA ALA A 116 10.14 -0.89 -7.01
C ALA A 116 9.93 -1.91 -8.14
N THR A 117 8.84 -1.79 -8.89
CA THR A 117 8.52 -2.64 -10.04
C THR A 117 9.61 -2.55 -11.13
N GLN A 118 10.07 -1.34 -11.45
CA GLN A 118 11.14 -1.15 -12.43
C GLN A 118 12.44 -1.82 -11.97
N LYS A 119 12.80 -1.67 -10.68
CA LYS A 119 13.98 -2.30 -10.11
C LYS A 119 13.93 -3.82 -10.20
N LEU A 120 12.78 -4.43 -9.86
CA LEU A 120 12.59 -5.89 -9.99
C LEU A 120 12.72 -6.36 -11.45
N ARG A 121 12.14 -5.63 -12.42
CA ARG A 121 12.21 -5.96 -13.84
C ARG A 121 13.62 -5.90 -14.42
N THR A 122 14.52 -5.11 -13.84
CA THR A 122 15.91 -5.06 -14.33
C THR A 122 16.69 -6.33 -14.07
N GLY A 123 16.28 -7.15 -13.10
CA GLY A 123 16.98 -8.37 -12.67
C GLY A 123 18.39 -8.14 -12.14
N LYS A 124 18.77 -6.87 -11.85
CA LYS A 124 20.13 -6.53 -11.39
C LYS A 124 20.37 -6.81 -9.90
N VAL A 125 19.28 -6.90 -9.14
CA VAL A 125 19.30 -7.18 -7.70
C VAL A 125 18.34 -8.34 -7.45
N SER A 126 18.84 -9.37 -6.76
CA SER A 126 18.02 -10.49 -6.33
C SER A 126 17.39 -10.17 -4.97
N PHE A 127 16.10 -10.40 -4.85
CA PHE A 127 15.35 -10.39 -3.60
C PHE A 127 14.57 -11.70 -3.49
N ASP A 128 14.29 -12.15 -2.27
CA ASP A 128 13.54 -13.37 -2.03
C ASP A 128 12.05 -13.07 -1.77
N VAL A 129 11.78 -12.04 -0.95
CA VAL A 129 10.43 -11.62 -0.57
C VAL A 129 10.16 -10.19 -1.01
N PHE A 130 8.96 -9.94 -1.52
CA PHE A 130 8.44 -8.63 -1.92
C PHE A 130 7.07 -8.36 -1.30
N VAL A 131 6.74 -7.09 -1.11
CA VAL A 131 5.48 -6.64 -0.49
C VAL A 131 4.66 -5.82 -1.50
N PRO A 132 3.89 -6.47 -2.38
CA PRO A 132 3.00 -5.81 -3.32
C PRO A 132 1.64 -5.47 -2.70
N THR A 133 0.98 -4.45 -3.25
CA THR A 133 -0.45 -4.18 -3.04
C THR A 133 -1.32 -5.17 -3.82
N ALA A 134 -2.57 -5.37 -3.39
CA ALA A 134 -3.45 -6.40 -3.98
C ALA A 134 -3.73 -6.18 -5.48
N GLU A 135 -3.93 -4.94 -5.91
CA GLU A 135 -4.32 -4.60 -7.27
C GLU A 135 -3.23 -4.88 -8.31
N VAL A 136 -1.95 -4.94 -7.92
CA VAL A 136 -0.86 -5.18 -8.90
C VAL A 136 -0.53 -6.67 -9.09
N ILE A 137 -1.07 -7.56 -8.26
CA ILE A 137 -0.78 -9.00 -8.33
C ILE A 137 -0.99 -9.58 -9.73
N PRO A 138 -2.11 -9.33 -10.44
CA PRO A 138 -2.31 -9.85 -11.78
C PRO A 138 -1.20 -9.45 -12.77
N LYS A 139 -0.70 -8.23 -12.66
CA LYS A 139 0.39 -7.70 -13.51
C LYS A 139 1.73 -8.35 -13.19
N PHE A 140 1.99 -8.61 -11.90
CA PHE A 140 3.21 -9.28 -11.46
C PHE A 140 3.22 -10.76 -11.86
N VAL A 141 2.08 -11.44 -11.76
CA VAL A 141 1.94 -12.83 -12.22
C VAL A 141 2.10 -12.93 -13.73
N ALA A 142 1.41 -12.09 -14.50
CA ALA A 142 1.55 -12.06 -15.97
C ALA A 142 2.99 -11.74 -16.42
N GLY A 143 3.69 -10.91 -15.64
CA GLY A 143 5.11 -10.60 -15.86
C GLY A 143 6.07 -11.68 -15.35
N LYS A 144 5.57 -12.76 -14.75
CA LYS A 144 6.34 -13.85 -14.12
C LYS A 144 7.35 -13.34 -13.09
N LEU A 145 6.98 -12.29 -12.36
CA LEU A 145 7.83 -11.72 -11.31
C LEU A 145 7.65 -12.44 -9.97
N LEU A 146 6.51 -13.12 -9.76
CA LEU A 146 6.21 -13.86 -8.55
C LEU A 146 6.36 -15.36 -8.78
N GLN A 147 6.87 -16.07 -7.78
CA GLN A 147 6.92 -17.52 -7.76
C GLN A 147 5.62 -18.09 -7.18
N PRO A 148 5.04 -19.16 -7.75
CA PRO A 148 3.91 -19.84 -7.13
C PRO A 148 4.27 -20.38 -5.75
N LEU A 149 3.35 -20.23 -4.79
CA LEU A 149 3.54 -20.65 -3.41
C LEU A 149 3.23 -22.14 -3.21
N ASN A 150 4.08 -22.82 -2.45
CA ASN A 150 3.80 -24.16 -1.94
C ASN A 150 3.21 -24.05 -0.54
N HIS A 151 1.93 -24.38 -0.41
CA HIS A 151 1.18 -24.26 0.83
C HIS A 151 1.61 -25.21 1.94
N ASP A 152 2.37 -26.28 1.64
CA ASP A 152 2.92 -27.15 2.67
C ASP A 152 3.86 -26.40 3.63
N TYR A 153 4.42 -25.27 3.18
CA TYR A 153 5.23 -24.38 4.02
C TYR A 153 4.43 -23.27 4.71
N LEU A 154 3.09 -23.16 4.47
CA LEU A 154 2.25 -22.04 4.89
C LEU A 154 1.08 -22.44 5.81
N PRO A 155 1.28 -23.29 6.84
CA PRO A 155 0.18 -23.79 7.68
C PRO A 155 -0.58 -22.68 8.42
N ASN A 156 0.02 -21.50 8.64
CA ASN A 156 -0.62 -20.38 9.30
C ASN A 156 -1.62 -19.62 8.39
N LEU A 157 -1.55 -19.78 7.06
CA LEU A 157 -2.45 -19.08 6.14
C LEU A 157 -3.91 -19.46 6.41
N GLU A 158 -4.26 -20.71 6.28
CA GLU A 158 -5.63 -21.18 6.54
C GLU A 158 -6.01 -21.06 8.01
N LYS A 159 -5.07 -21.35 8.92
CA LYS A 159 -5.32 -21.37 10.37
C LYS A 159 -5.64 -19.98 10.92
N ASN A 160 -4.85 -18.96 10.59
CA ASN A 160 -4.83 -17.70 11.31
C ASN A 160 -5.51 -16.56 10.55
N VAL A 161 -5.53 -16.57 9.21
CA VAL A 161 -5.95 -15.45 8.37
C VAL A 161 -7.47 -15.44 8.15
N TRP A 162 -8.06 -14.26 7.99
CA TRP A 162 -9.46 -14.10 7.59
C TRP A 162 -9.76 -14.90 6.31
N PRO A 163 -10.86 -15.69 6.25
CA PRO A 163 -11.13 -16.56 5.11
C PRO A 163 -11.11 -15.84 3.75
N MET A 164 -11.67 -14.63 3.68
CA MET A 164 -11.75 -13.84 2.46
C MET A 164 -10.38 -13.35 1.94
N LEU A 165 -9.35 -13.34 2.77
CA LEU A 165 -7.98 -12.96 2.41
C LEU A 165 -7.03 -14.17 2.41
N ALA A 166 -7.43 -15.29 3.01
CA ALA A 166 -6.76 -16.57 2.81
C ALA A 166 -7.07 -17.21 1.45
N ASP A 167 -8.14 -16.74 0.79
CA ASP A 167 -8.54 -17.11 -0.56
C ASP A 167 -9.07 -15.86 -1.28
N PRO A 168 -8.19 -14.92 -1.69
CA PRO A 168 -8.61 -13.63 -2.18
C PRO A 168 -9.04 -13.67 -3.65
N TYR A 169 -10.01 -12.84 -4.02
CA TYR A 169 -10.57 -12.78 -5.38
C TYR A 169 -9.53 -12.51 -6.48
N TYR A 170 -8.45 -11.78 -6.18
CA TYR A 170 -7.39 -11.44 -7.13
C TYR A 170 -6.34 -12.55 -7.32
N ASP A 171 -6.32 -13.55 -6.44
CA ASP A 171 -5.39 -14.68 -6.42
C ASP A 171 -6.07 -15.90 -5.78
N GLU A 172 -7.15 -16.41 -6.41
CA GLU A 172 -7.93 -17.53 -5.89
C GLU A 172 -7.05 -18.75 -5.61
N GLY A 173 -7.15 -19.25 -4.38
CA GLY A 173 -6.30 -20.31 -3.83
C GLY A 173 -4.94 -19.79 -3.34
N SER A 174 -4.74 -18.48 -3.17
CA SER A 174 -3.48 -17.87 -2.71
C SER A 174 -2.25 -18.48 -3.38
N ARG A 175 -2.31 -18.53 -4.72
CA ARG A 175 -1.27 -19.21 -5.52
C ARG A 175 0.08 -18.50 -5.49
N TYR A 176 0.08 -17.18 -5.29
CA TYR A 176 1.26 -16.34 -5.38
C TYR A 176 1.48 -15.45 -4.17
N THR A 177 0.45 -15.25 -3.34
CA THR A 177 0.49 -14.25 -2.29
C THR A 177 -0.13 -14.75 -0.99
N VAL A 178 0.34 -14.20 0.14
CA VAL A 178 -0.36 -14.26 1.42
C VAL A 178 -0.61 -12.84 1.92
N PRO A 179 -1.73 -12.55 2.62
CA PRO A 179 -2.00 -11.19 3.09
C PRO A 179 -1.04 -10.81 4.22
N TYR A 180 -0.66 -9.54 4.23
CA TYR A 180 0.24 -8.97 5.22
C TYR A 180 -0.51 -8.04 6.18
N THR A 181 -1.15 -7.02 5.65
CA THR A 181 -1.92 -6.02 6.40
C THR A 181 -3.17 -5.63 5.66
N VAL A 182 -4.11 -5.01 6.37
CA VAL A 182 -5.30 -4.37 5.79
C VAL A 182 -5.31 -2.88 6.11
N TYR A 183 -5.89 -2.07 5.23
CA TYR A 183 -6.00 -0.63 5.42
C TYR A 183 -7.27 -0.04 4.80
N LEU A 184 -7.67 1.11 5.33
CA LEU A 184 -8.72 1.99 4.81
C LEU A 184 -8.06 3.29 4.38
N THR A 185 -8.42 3.84 3.22
CA THR A 185 -8.04 5.21 2.85
C THR A 185 -9.20 6.15 3.11
N GLY A 186 -8.98 7.07 4.01
CA GLY A 186 -9.91 8.08 4.44
C GLY A 186 -9.24 9.44 4.60
N ILE A 187 -9.71 10.21 5.55
CA ILE A 187 -9.26 11.57 5.84
C ILE A 187 -8.77 11.67 7.26
N GLY A 188 -7.53 12.11 7.45
CA GLY A 188 -6.96 12.48 8.74
C GLY A 188 -6.92 14.00 8.90
N TRP A 189 -7.25 14.52 10.08
CA TRP A 189 -7.14 15.95 10.34
C TRP A 189 -6.83 16.27 11.81
N ARG A 190 -6.39 17.50 12.03
CA ARG A 190 -6.16 18.08 13.36
C ARG A 190 -7.25 19.07 13.70
N THR A 191 -7.94 18.88 14.84
CA THR A 191 -9.04 19.75 15.28
C THR A 191 -8.57 21.12 15.80
N ASP A 192 -7.29 21.31 16.03
CA ASP A 192 -6.67 22.60 16.39
C ASP A 192 -6.28 23.44 15.14
N MET A 193 -6.39 22.88 13.94
CA MET A 193 -6.07 23.54 12.67
C MET A 193 -7.23 23.54 11.68
N VAL A 194 -8.18 22.61 11.82
CA VAL A 194 -9.34 22.43 10.95
C VAL A 194 -10.60 22.64 11.78
N SER A 195 -11.33 23.69 11.48
CA SER A 195 -12.52 24.13 12.24
C SER A 195 -13.76 23.27 11.98
N ALA A 196 -13.83 22.66 10.77
CA ALA A 196 -14.97 21.84 10.39
C ALA A 196 -14.98 20.48 11.10
N ASP A 197 -16.17 20.00 11.43
CA ASP A 197 -16.37 18.59 11.76
C ASP A 197 -16.46 17.77 10.47
N VAL A 198 -15.28 17.37 9.97
CA VAL A 198 -15.16 16.65 8.69
C VAL A 198 -15.96 15.36 8.69
N ALA A 199 -16.07 14.69 9.84
CA ALA A 199 -16.83 13.43 9.95
C ALA A 199 -18.35 13.62 9.87
N ALA A 200 -18.85 14.83 10.14
CA ALA A 200 -20.29 15.16 10.08
C ALA A 200 -20.74 15.69 8.71
N MET A 201 -19.82 15.86 7.75
CA MET A 201 -20.16 16.32 6.40
C MET A 201 -20.87 15.24 5.60
N ASP A 202 -21.85 15.61 4.76
CA ASP A 202 -22.51 14.67 3.82
C ASP A 202 -21.49 14.02 2.85
N ASN A 203 -20.50 14.79 2.42
CA ASN A 203 -19.35 14.29 1.67
C ASN A 203 -18.07 14.80 2.32
N PRO A 204 -17.42 14.02 3.20
CA PRO A 204 -16.20 14.43 3.90
C PRO A 204 -15.04 14.82 2.98
N TRP A 205 -14.95 14.25 1.76
CA TRP A 205 -13.91 14.59 0.80
C TRP A 205 -13.95 16.04 0.34
N GLN A 206 -15.13 16.68 0.38
CA GLN A 206 -15.27 18.09 0.03
C GLN A 206 -14.55 19.04 1.01
N ALA A 207 -14.18 18.56 2.20
CA ALA A 207 -13.42 19.35 3.16
C ALA A 207 -12.10 19.86 2.57
N PHE A 208 -11.47 19.11 1.66
CA PHE A 208 -10.23 19.56 1.02
C PHE A 208 -10.38 20.84 0.18
N TRP A 209 -11.59 21.12 -0.31
CA TRP A 209 -11.90 22.32 -1.13
C TRP A 209 -12.29 23.54 -0.30
N ASP A 210 -12.03 23.55 1.01
CA ASP A 210 -12.22 24.74 1.82
C ASP A 210 -11.01 25.69 1.71
N PRO A 211 -11.18 26.94 1.24
CA PRO A 211 -10.10 27.90 1.11
C PRO A 211 -9.35 28.22 2.41
N GLU A 212 -9.99 27.97 3.58
CA GLU A 212 -9.32 28.14 4.89
C GLU A 212 -8.11 27.21 5.05
N TYR A 213 -8.08 26.07 4.33
CA TYR A 213 -6.99 25.10 4.46
C TYR A 213 -5.85 25.31 3.46
N LYS A 214 -5.76 26.52 2.88
CA LYS A 214 -4.70 26.88 1.94
C LYS A 214 -3.31 26.66 2.55
N GLY A 215 -2.50 25.83 1.88
CA GLY A 215 -1.12 25.51 2.27
C GLY A 215 -1.00 24.50 3.41
N ILE A 216 -2.14 24.04 4.00
CA ILE A 216 -2.16 23.03 5.07
C ILE A 216 -2.93 21.76 4.69
N ALA A 217 -3.35 21.61 3.43
CA ALA A 217 -4.00 20.42 2.91
C ALA A 217 -3.02 19.56 2.11
N GLY A 218 -3.16 18.23 2.18
CA GLY A 218 -2.31 17.29 1.46
C GLY A 218 -3.05 16.05 0.97
N LEU A 219 -2.56 15.48 -0.13
CA LEU A 219 -2.98 14.18 -0.65
C LEU A 219 -1.75 13.28 -0.83
N TYR A 220 -1.97 11.99 -1.01
CA TYR A 220 -0.87 11.09 -1.36
C TYR A 220 -0.35 11.36 -2.78
N ASP A 221 0.98 11.27 -2.94
CA ASP A 221 1.66 11.29 -4.25
C ASP A 221 1.56 9.88 -4.87
N ASP A 222 0.33 9.48 -5.11
CA ASP A 222 -0.07 8.25 -5.78
C ASP A 222 -1.26 8.55 -6.70
N TYR A 223 -1.13 8.22 -7.99
CA TYR A 223 -2.14 8.59 -9.00
C TYR A 223 -3.50 7.92 -8.77
N ARG A 224 -3.52 6.65 -8.28
CA ARG A 224 -4.77 5.94 -8.02
C ARG A 224 -5.50 6.56 -6.82
N GLU A 225 -4.76 6.82 -5.75
CA GLU A 225 -5.27 7.41 -4.52
C GLU A 225 -5.73 8.86 -4.74
N ALA A 226 -4.92 9.70 -5.39
CA ALA A 226 -5.26 11.11 -5.60
C ALA A 226 -6.44 11.29 -6.57
N ILE A 227 -6.46 10.57 -7.72
CA ILE A 227 -7.55 10.65 -8.68
C ILE A 227 -8.87 10.17 -8.05
N ALA A 228 -8.84 9.15 -7.18
CA ALA A 228 -10.04 8.73 -6.46
C ALA A 228 -10.63 9.85 -5.57
N VAL A 229 -9.80 10.66 -4.92
CA VAL A 229 -10.30 11.84 -4.17
C VAL A 229 -10.98 12.83 -5.10
N GLY A 230 -10.40 13.07 -6.28
CA GLY A 230 -11.04 13.89 -7.32
C GLY A 230 -12.38 13.34 -7.80
N MET A 231 -12.53 12.01 -7.88
CA MET A 231 -13.78 11.32 -8.18
C MET A 231 -14.79 11.49 -7.04
N TYR A 232 -14.39 11.20 -5.82
CA TYR A 232 -15.24 11.27 -4.63
C TYR A 232 -15.82 12.66 -4.38
N LYS A 233 -15.09 13.73 -4.68
CA LYS A 233 -15.62 15.11 -4.62
C LYS A 233 -16.92 15.26 -5.38
N SER A 234 -17.02 14.63 -6.54
CA SER A 234 -18.18 14.70 -7.44
C SER A 234 -19.16 13.54 -7.28
N GLY A 235 -19.02 12.72 -6.22
CA GLY A 235 -19.88 11.57 -5.95
C GLY A 235 -19.65 10.38 -6.91
N ILE A 236 -18.55 10.36 -7.66
CA ILE A 236 -18.14 9.22 -8.48
C ILE A 236 -17.45 8.22 -7.54
N THR A 237 -18.08 7.07 -7.32
CA THR A 237 -17.60 6.06 -6.36
C THR A 237 -16.92 4.86 -7.02
N ASP A 238 -16.98 4.74 -8.34
CA ASP A 238 -16.24 3.70 -9.07
C ASP A 238 -14.79 4.14 -9.30
N ILE A 239 -13.92 3.76 -8.39
CA ILE A 239 -12.47 4.05 -8.44
C ILE A 239 -11.72 3.18 -9.46
N ASN A 240 -12.40 2.29 -10.16
CA ASN A 240 -11.84 1.49 -11.24
C ASN A 240 -12.40 1.92 -12.61
N SER A 241 -13.15 3.05 -12.63
CA SER A 241 -13.78 3.57 -13.85
C SER A 241 -12.76 3.81 -14.97
N ASP A 242 -13.05 3.30 -16.15
CA ASP A 242 -12.33 3.59 -17.39
C ASP A 242 -13.00 4.71 -18.21
N ASN A 243 -14.08 5.28 -17.68
CA ASN A 243 -14.87 6.31 -18.33
C ASN A 243 -14.07 7.62 -18.42
N SER A 244 -13.77 8.05 -19.64
CA SER A 244 -13.00 9.28 -19.88
C SER A 244 -13.64 10.55 -19.28
N LYS A 245 -14.99 10.58 -19.11
CA LYS A 245 -15.69 11.68 -18.47
C LYS A 245 -15.41 11.71 -16.97
N ASP A 246 -15.39 10.55 -16.30
CA ASP A 246 -15.10 10.44 -14.88
C ASP A 246 -13.67 10.85 -14.59
N LEU A 247 -12.72 10.34 -15.38
CA LEU A 247 -11.30 10.70 -15.28
C LEU A 247 -11.07 12.21 -15.53
N LYS A 248 -11.77 12.76 -16.54
CA LYS A 248 -11.70 14.21 -16.79
C LYS A 248 -12.25 15.00 -15.60
N THR A 249 -13.40 14.61 -15.06
CA THR A 249 -14.01 15.28 -13.89
C THR A 249 -13.07 15.22 -12.68
N ALA A 250 -12.45 14.07 -12.43
CA ALA A 250 -11.50 13.89 -11.33
C ALA A 250 -10.25 14.79 -11.53
N GLY A 251 -9.70 14.81 -12.74
CA GLY A 251 -8.55 15.66 -13.08
C GLY A 251 -8.87 17.14 -12.91
N ASP A 252 -10.00 17.62 -13.46
CA ASP A 252 -10.44 19.01 -13.33
C ASP A 252 -10.62 19.40 -11.85
N ASN A 253 -11.19 18.51 -11.03
CA ASN A 253 -11.35 18.73 -9.59
C ASN A 253 -10.00 18.87 -8.87
N LEU A 254 -9.00 18.06 -9.20
CA LEU A 254 -7.68 18.13 -8.58
C LEU A 254 -6.89 19.38 -9.03
N ILE A 255 -7.05 19.82 -10.27
CA ILE A 255 -6.48 21.09 -10.76
C ILE A 255 -7.12 22.26 -9.99
N GLU A 256 -8.46 22.28 -9.90
CA GLU A 256 -9.18 23.27 -9.09
C GLU A 256 -8.69 23.28 -7.63
N LEU A 257 -8.48 22.09 -7.05
CA LEU A 257 -7.97 21.94 -5.68
C LEU A 257 -6.59 22.57 -5.52
N THR A 258 -5.70 22.34 -6.48
CA THR A 258 -4.35 22.92 -6.49
C THR A 258 -4.41 24.44 -6.51
N ASP A 259 -5.23 25.04 -7.39
CA ASP A 259 -5.40 26.49 -7.50
C ASP A 259 -6.02 27.10 -6.23
N LEU A 260 -6.99 26.39 -5.64
CA LEU A 260 -7.76 26.90 -4.50
C LEU A 260 -6.97 26.89 -3.20
N VAL A 261 -6.32 25.73 -2.88
CA VAL A 261 -5.73 25.52 -1.55
C VAL A 261 -4.22 25.25 -1.56
N ASP A 262 -3.57 25.31 -2.72
CA ASP A 262 -2.13 25.00 -2.84
C ASP A 262 -1.84 23.59 -2.28
N ILE A 263 -2.60 22.59 -2.76
CA ILE A 263 -2.51 21.21 -2.28
C ILE A 263 -1.10 20.64 -2.49
N ARG A 264 -0.63 19.86 -1.53
CA ARG A 264 0.68 19.20 -1.65
C ARG A 264 0.51 17.69 -1.72
N TYR A 265 1.23 17.07 -2.64
CA TYR A 265 1.27 15.61 -2.80
C TYR A 265 2.49 15.04 -2.10
N THR A 266 2.29 14.14 -1.13
CA THR A 266 3.38 13.52 -0.34
C THR A 266 2.97 12.12 0.13
N ILE A 267 3.92 11.21 0.27
CA ILE A 267 3.66 9.87 0.86
C ILE A 267 3.73 9.93 2.39
N ASP A 268 4.60 10.77 2.98
CA ASP A 268 4.78 10.87 4.43
C ASP A 268 3.80 11.87 5.11
N GLY A 269 2.80 12.35 4.36
CA GLY A 269 1.91 13.42 4.80
C GLY A 269 1.08 13.07 6.02
N ALA A 270 0.40 11.93 6.02
CA ALA A 270 -0.52 11.55 7.08
C ALA A 270 0.20 11.12 8.37
N TYR A 271 1.18 10.22 8.30
CA TYR A 271 1.81 9.69 9.51
C TYR A 271 2.86 10.60 10.14
N ALA A 272 3.49 11.50 9.37
CA ALA A 272 4.57 12.34 9.86
C ALA A 272 4.23 13.83 9.83
N LYS A 273 3.78 14.37 8.69
CA LYS A 273 3.62 15.82 8.50
C LYS A 273 2.35 16.38 9.15
N LEU A 274 1.26 15.62 9.12
CA LEU A 274 0.03 16.03 9.80
C LEU A 274 0.20 16.07 11.32
N PRO A 275 0.75 15.06 12.02
CA PRO A 275 0.98 15.17 13.46
C PRO A 275 2.03 16.24 13.84
N GLU A 276 2.99 16.56 12.96
CA GLU A 276 3.94 17.66 13.17
C GLU A 276 3.29 19.05 12.99
N GLY A 277 2.02 19.13 12.52
CA GLY A 277 1.31 20.40 12.27
C GLY A 277 1.72 21.09 10.96
N VAL A 278 2.37 20.38 10.04
CA VAL A 278 2.66 20.87 8.68
C VAL A 278 1.41 20.83 7.82
N PHE A 279 0.57 19.81 8.04
CA PHE A 279 -0.77 19.70 7.48
C PHE A 279 -1.82 19.80 8.58
N GLY A 280 -2.93 20.45 8.27
CA GLY A 280 -4.15 20.43 9.08
C GLY A 280 -5.07 19.28 8.68
N ILE A 281 -5.12 18.96 7.38
CA ILE A 281 -5.92 17.89 6.79
C ILE A 281 -5.10 17.15 5.73
N HIS A 282 -5.22 15.82 5.70
CA HIS A 282 -4.53 14.98 4.71
C HIS A 282 -5.35 13.75 4.37
N GLN A 283 -5.32 13.30 3.13
CA GLN A 283 -5.71 11.93 2.79
C GLN A 283 -4.87 10.96 3.62
N ALA A 284 -5.49 9.95 4.23
CA ALA A 284 -4.80 9.17 5.23
C ALA A 284 -5.19 7.69 5.18
N TRP A 285 -4.18 6.83 5.19
CA TRP A 285 -4.37 5.41 5.50
C TRP A 285 -4.64 5.23 6.99
N SER A 286 -5.49 4.26 7.33
CA SER A 286 -5.86 4.01 8.72
C SER A 286 -4.65 3.71 9.61
N GLY A 287 -3.67 2.94 9.13
CA GLY A 287 -2.42 2.65 9.83
C GLY A 287 -1.58 3.89 10.09
N ASP A 288 -1.49 4.80 9.12
CA ASP A 288 -0.81 6.08 9.30
C ASP A 288 -1.38 6.89 10.46
N MET A 289 -2.71 6.92 10.56
CA MET A 289 -3.37 7.65 11.63
C MET A 289 -3.22 6.98 13.00
N VAL A 290 -3.21 5.65 13.07
CA VAL A 290 -2.87 4.92 14.32
C VAL A 290 -1.45 5.26 14.74
N ASN A 291 -0.54 5.46 13.79
CA ASN A 291 0.86 5.76 14.01
C ASN A 291 1.15 7.24 14.29
N ALA A 292 0.34 8.15 13.76
CA ALA A 292 0.51 9.60 13.84
C ALA A 292 0.82 10.14 15.26
N PRO A 293 0.19 9.66 16.35
CA PRO A 293 0.51 10.12 17.72
C PRO A 293 1.98 10.00 18.12
N TYR A 294 2.74 9.09 17.50
CA TYR A 294 4.17 8.87 17.81
C TYR A 294 5.10 9.83 17.07
N TYR A 295 4.58 10.56 16.08
CA TYR A 295 5.30 11.58 15.32
C TYR A 295 5.01 13.01 15.82
N MET A 296 4.07 13.15 16.76
CA MET A 296 3.78 14.47 17.33
C MET A 296 4.98 15.05 18.07
N PRO A 297 5.17 16.38 18.04
CA PRO A 297 6.14 17.06 18.87
C PRO A 297 5.95 16.72 20.35
N LYS A 298 7.05 16.68 21.10
CA LYS A 298 6.99 16.34 22.51
C LYS A 298 6.17 17.39 23.29
N GLY A 299 5.10 16.95 23.93
CA GLY A 299 4.20 17.78 24.74
C GLY A 299 2.91 18.15 24.05
N ASP A 300 2.76 17.87 22.74
CA ASP A 300 1.50 18.04 22.03
C ASP A 300 0.48 17.00 22.47
N ASP A 301 -0.80 17.37 22.39
CA ASP A 301 -1.92 16.50 22.77
C ASP A 301 -2.42 15.68 21.54
N PRO A 302 -2.21 14.35 21.52
CA PRO A 302 -2.69 13.51 20.42
C PRO A 302 -4.20 13.47 20.30
N SER A 303 -4.95 14.00 21.28
CA SER A 303 -6.41 14.03 21.21
C SER A 303 -6.95 14.98 20.14
N VAL A 304 -6.10 15.82 19.53
CA VAL A 304 -6.49 16.68 18.39
C VAL A 304 -6.60 15.91 17.08
N LEU A 305 -6.00 14.74 16.97
CA LEU A 305 -6.04 13.93 15.75
C LEU A 305 -7.42 13.29 15.57
N ARG A 306 -7.91 13.28 14.36
CA ARG A 306 -9.17 12.64 13.94
C ARG A 306 -8.96 11.88 12.64
N TYR A 307 -9.85 10.91 12.43
CA TYR A 307 -9.90 10.14 11.19
C TYR A 307 -11.35 9.81 10.84
N VAL A 308 -11.69 9.87 9.57
CA VAL A 308 -12.93 9.36 9.02
C VAL A 308 -12.67 8.56 7.75
N TRP A 309 -13.36 7.44 7.65
CA TRP A 309 -13.47 6.65 6.42
C TRP A 309 -14.94 6.64 6.01
N PRO A 310 -15.32 7.28 4.88
CA PRO A 310 -16.70 7.40 4.45
C PRO A 310 -17.08 6.25 3.50
N PRO A 311 -17.60 5.10 3.98
CA PRO A 311 -17.93 3.98 3.12
C PRO A 311 -19.17 4.25 2.28
N LYS A 312 -19.21 3.74 1.04
CA LYS A 312 -20.33 3.88 0.10
C LYS A 312 -21.65 3.29 0.63
N ALA A 313 -21.56 2.10 1.25
CA ALA A 313 -22.75 1.35 1.71
C ALA A 313 -23.56 2.05 2.80
N GLN A 314 -22.99 3.02 3.49
CA GLN A 314 -23.67 3.84 4.50
C GLN A 314 -24.20 5.17 3.92
N GLY A 315 -24.31 5.29 2.60
CA GLY A 315 -24.63 6.56 1.94
C GLY A 315 -23.48 7.56 1.90
N GLY A 316 -22.27 7.13 2.25
CA GLY A 316 -21.07 7.93 2.21
C GLY A 316 -20.54 8.15 0.79
N ALA A 317 -19.57 9.02 0.67
CA ALA A 317 -18.98 9.44 -0.61
C ALA A 317 -18.01 8.43 -1.23
N GLY A 318 -17.74 7.31 -0.57
CA GLY A 318 -16.77 6.32 -0.97
C GLY A 318 -15.45 6.44 -0.23
N GLY A 319 -14.73 5.34 -0.12
CA GLY A 319 -13.39 5.25 0.47
C GLY A 319 -12.76 3.91 0.14
N TYR A 320 -11.44 3.89 -0.02
CA TYR A 320 -10.71 2.66 -0.28
C TYR A 320 -10.74 1.70 0.91
N VAL A 321 -10.82 0.41 0.60
CA VAL A 321 -10.41 -0.68 1.47
C VAL A 321 -9.51 -1.61 0.66
N SER A 322 -8.38 -1.98 1.19
CA SER A 322 -7.46 -2.90 0.51
C SER A 322 -6.56 -3.63 1.51
N ASN A 323 -5.69 -4.47 0.95
CA ASN A 323 -4.66 -5.17 1.70
C ASN A 323 -3.34 -5.19 0.93
N ASP A 324 -2.25 -5.24 1.69
CA ASP A 324 -0.94 -5.57 1.16
C ASP A 324 -0.62 -7.03 1.38
N ASN A 325 0.25 -7.56 0.56
CA ASN A 325 0.60 -8.96 0.53
C ASN A 325 2.10 -9.18 0.74
N LEU A 326 2.45 -10.40 1.12
CA LEU A 326 3.80 -10.93 1.00
C LEU A 326 3.81 -11.92 -0.18
N ALA A 327 4.86 -11.87 -0.97
CA ALA A 327 5.05 -12.75 -2.11
C ALA A 327 6.51 -13.20 -2.22
N VAL A 328 6.73 -14.40 -2.74
CA VAL A 328 8.07 -14.87 -3.11
C VAL A 328 8.36 -14.44 -4.54
N LEU A 329 9.54 -13.88 -4.79
CA LEU A 329 9.93 -13.47 -6.14
C LEU A 329 10.41 -14.65 -6.98
N ASN A 330 10.08 -14.64 -8.26
CA ASN A 330 10.65 -15.59 -9.20
C ASN A 330 12.16 -15.37 -9.31
N GLY A 331 12.95 -16.44 -9.17
CA GLY A 331 14.40 -16.37 -9.11
C GLY A 331 14.94 -15.99 -7.73
N ALA A 332 14.14 -16.11 -6.66
CA ALA A 332 14.64 -16.04 -5.30
C ALA A 332 15.78 -17.02 -5.07
N GLU A 333 16.85 -16.59 -4.40
CA GLU A 333 17.98 -17.45 -4.07
C GLU A 333 17.66 -18.35 -2.87
N ASN A 334 16.69 -17.95 -2.04
CA ASN A 334 16.27 -18.64 -0.82
C ASN A 334 14.77 -18.91 -0.80
N PRO A 335 14.19 -19.65 -1.77
CA PRO A 335 12.74 -19.77 -1.90
C PRO A 335 12.06 -20.52 -0.75
N VAL A 336 12.69 -21.56 -0.16
CA VAL A 336 12.12 -22.26 1.00
C VAL A 336 12.13 -21.35 2.22
N LEU A 337 13.26 -20.67 2.47
CA LEU A 337 13.38 -19.71 3.58
C LEU A 337 12.39 -18.53 3.42
N ALA A 338 12.13 -18.09 2.17
CA ALA A 338 11.11 -17.08 1.88
C ALA A 338 9.71 -17.56 2.26
N HIS A 339 9.32 -18.79 1.90
CA HIS A 339 8.03 -19.38 2.34
C HIS A 339 7.93 -19.45 3.87
N MET A 340 9.00 -19.89 4.54
CA MET A 340 9.04 -19.93 6.00
C MET A 340 8.86 -18.53 6.60
N PHE A 341 9.45 -17.49 5.99
CA PHE A 341 9.24 -16.11 6.42
C PHE A 341 7.79 -15.64 6.22
N LEU A 342 7.17 -15.97 5.09
CA LEU A 342 5.75 -15.71 4.88
C LEU A 342 4.91 -16.35 5.98
N ASN A 343 5.13 -17.63 6.27
CA ASN A 343 4.41 -18.35 7.32
C ASN A 343 4.68 -17.76 8.72
N TYR A 344 5.91 -17.34 8.99
CA TYR A 344 6.30 -16.68 10.23
C TYR A 344 5.53 -15.37 10.43
N MET A 345 5.42 -14.55 9.38
CA MET A 345 4.66 -13.29 9.44
C MET A 345 3.15 -13.50 9.65
N LEU A 346 2.62 -14.68 9.34
CA LEU A 346 1.23 -15.07 9.60
C LEU A 346 1.02 -15.73 11.00
N ASP A 347 2.08 -15.87 11.81
CA ASP A 347 1.92 -16.25 13.22
C ASP A 347 1.27 -15.11 14.00
N ASP A 348 0.27 -15.44 14.83
CA ASP A 348 -0.50 -14.46 15.60
C ASP A 348 0.39 -13.52 16.45
N LYS A 349 1.40 -14.08 17.12
CA LYS A 349 2.27 -13.29 18.01
C LYS A 349 3.18 -12.35 17.19
N VAL A 350 3.69 -12.86 16.09
CA VAL A 350 4.58 -12.11 15.18
C VAL A 350 3.81 -10.98 14.52
N ALA A 351 2.66 -11.27 13.92
CA ALA A 351 1.84 -10.29 13.25
C ALA A 351 1.34 -9.20 14.21
N ILE A 352 0.90 -9.57 15.43
CA ILE A 352 0.50 -8.62 16.46
C ILE A 352 1.70 -7.78 16.96
N LYS A 353 2.88 -8.39 17.08
CA LYS A 353 4.11 -7.66 17.44
C LYS A 353 4.49 -6.63 16.37
N ASN A 354 4.37 -7.02 15.09
CA ASN A 354 4.59 -6.13 13.96
C ASN A 354 3.57 -4.99 13.94
N PHE A 355 2.28 -5.29 14.12
CA PHE A 355 1.18 -4.31 14.23
C PHE A 355 1.44 -3.28 15.32
N GLY A 356 1.92 -3.73 16.50
CA GLY A 356 2.29 -2.84 17.60
C GLY A 356 3.42 -1.84 17.27
N TRP A 357 4.06 -1.97 16.11
CA TRP A 357 5.09 -1.06 15.65
C TRP A 357 4.71 -0.33 14.36
N ASN A 358 4.25 -1.04 13.31
CA ASN A 358 3.91 -0.43 12.03
C ASN A 358 2.52 0.22 11.99
N ALA A 359 1.67 -0.14 12.98
CA ALA A 359 0.30 0.35 13.14
C ALA A 359 -0.70 -0.10 12.05
N TYR A 360 -0.30 -0.96 11.15
CA TYR A 360 -1.17 -1.54 10.13
C TYR A 360 -1.73 -2.87 10.60
N GLN A 361 -3.06 -2.97 10.63
CA GLN A 361 -3.77 -4.11 11.22
C GLN A 361 -3.55 -5.38 10.39
N PRO A 362 -3.11 -6.51 10.99
CA PRO A 362 -3.06 -7.80 10.29
C PRO A 362 -4.46 -8.42 10.20
N PRO A 363 -4.79 -9.13 9.10
CA PRO A 363 -6.10 -9.76 8.92
C PRO A 363 -6.21 -11.12 9.65
N LEU A 364 -6.04 -11.12 10.96
CA LEU A 364 -6.03 -12.35 11.77
C LEU A 364 -7.39 -12.66 12.39
N LYS A 365 -7.78 -13.95 12.39
CA LYS A 365 -8.99 -14.46 13.06
C LYS A 365 -8.97 -14.24 14.57
N THR A 366 -7.79 -14.26 15.17
CA THR A 366 -7.58 -14.14 16.63
C THR A 366 -7.54 -12.70 17.10
N LEU A 367 -7.31 -11.74 16.21
CA LEU A 367 -7.35 -10.33 16.53
C LEU A 367 -8.81 -9.88 16.65
N ASP A 368 -9.23 -9.52 17.87
CA ASP A 368 -10.57 -8.97 18.13
C ASP A 368 -10.58 -7.45 17.94
N PRO A 369 -11.13 -6.93 16.83
CA PRO A 369 -11.13 -5.49 16.55
C PRO A 369 -11.83 -4.68 17.66
N SER A 370 -12.84 -5.25 18.32
CA SER A 370 -13.59 -4.57 19.38
C SER A 370 -12.73 -4.25 20.62
N LYS A 371 -11.61 -4.96 20.80
CA LYS A 371 -10.68 -4.75 21.92
C LYS A 371 -9.61 -3.72 21.64
N LEU A 372 -9.29 -3.42 20.37
CA LEU A 372 -8.19 -2.54 20.00
C LEU A 372 -8.28 -1.13 20.62
N VAL A 373 -9.51 -0.64 20.80
CA VAL A 373 -9.75 0.64 21.46
C VAL A 373 -9.82 0.49 22.98
N SER A 374 -10.51 -0.56 23.47
CA SER A 374 -10.72 -0.74 24.91
C SER A 374 -9.45 -1.11 25.68
N ASP A 375 -8.49 -1.81 25.04
CA ASP A 375 -7.18 -2.15 25.61
C ASP A 375 -6.11 -1.07 25.37
N GLY A 376 -6.47 0.02 24.67
CA GLY A 376 -5.59 1.13 24.40
C GLY A 376 -4.59 0.91 23.26
N THR A 377 -4.72 -0.14 22.49
CA THR A 377 -3.91 -0.37 21.27
C THR A 377 -4.17 0.75 20.26
N ILE A 378 -5.43 1.10 20.04
CA ILE A 378 -5.83 2.25 19.23
C ILE A 378 -6.45 3.31 20.16
N ARG A 379 -6.07 4.57 20.00
CA ARG A 379 -6.62 5.66 20.80
C ARG A 379 -8.11 5.87 20.51
N LYS A 380 -8.89 6.23 21.53
CA LYS A 380 -10.34 6.42 21.41
C LYS A 380 -10.72 7.44 20.33
N ASN A 381 -9.98 8.52 20.18
CA ASN A 381 -10.21 9.55 19.16
C ASN A 381 -9.86 9.09 17.72
N LEU A 382 -9.25 7.92 17.59
CA LEU A 382 -8.92 7.26 16.32
C LEU A 382 -9.63 5.91 16.17
N ALA A 383 -10.72 5.67 16.92
CA ALA A 383 -11.49 4.42 16.88
C ALA A 383 -11.99 4.04 15.47
N THR A 384 -12.22 5.03 14.62
CA THR A 384 -12.66 4.86 13.23
C THR A 384 -11.58 4.29 12.30
N THR A 385 -10.34 4.11 12.78
CA THR A 385 -9.27 3.43 12.05
C THR A 385 -9.31 1.90 12.20
N VAL A 386 -10.13 1.37 13.12
CA VAL A 386 -10.29 -0.08 13.32
C VAL A 386 -10.99 -0.70 12.12
N ILE A 387 -10.45 -1.80 11.62
CA ILE A 387 -10.92 -2.48 10.42
C ILE A 387 -11.58 -3.80 10.80
N VAL A 388 -12.74 -4.06 10.23
CA VAL A 388 -13.47 -5.33 10.35
C VAL A 388 -13.71 -5.94 8.96
N GLN A 389 -13.97 -7.25 8.89
CA GLN A 389 -14.15 -7.93 7.61
C GLN A 389 -15.27 -7.32 6.75
N SER A 390 -16.35 -6.85 7.40
CA SER A 390 -17.47 -6.20 6.68
C SER A 390 -17.12 -4.87 6.01
N ASP A 391 -16.00 -4.24 6.35
CA ASP A 391 -15.56 -3.01 5.68
C ASP A 391 -15.21 -3.29 4.20
N PHE A 392 -14.75 -4.49 3.89
CA PHE A 392 -14.52 -4.93 2.51
C PHE A 392 -15.81 -5.06 1.70
N ASP A 393 -16.98 -5.19 2.35
CA ASP A 393 -18.29 -5.18 1.68
C ASP A 393 -18.80 -3.76 1.45
N MET A 394 -18.29 -2.79 2.19
CA MET A 394 -18.74 -1.40 2.20
C MET A 394 -17.82 -0.45 1.42
N GLY A 395 -16.53 -0.75 1.33
CA GLY A 395 -15.54 0.08 0.67
C GLY A 395 -15.38 -0.23 -0.82
N GLN A 396 -14.63 0.63 -1.49
CA GLN A 396 -14.18 0.42 -2.86
C GLN A 396 -12.82 -0.27 -2.84
N ILE A 397 -12.70 -1.36 -3.57
CA ILE A 397 -11.45 -2.12 -3.68
C ILE A 397 -10.79 -1.77 -5.02
N PRO A 398 -9.54 -1.26 -5.00
CA PRO A 398 -8.81 -1.00 -6.23
C PRO A 398 -8.52 -2.32 -6.96
N GLN A 399 -8.70 -2.28 -8.28
CA GLN A 399 -8.42 -3.41 -9.17
C GLN A 399 -7.26 -3.06 -10.12
N GLN A 400 -6.60 -4.09 -10.64
CA GLN A 400 -5.63 -3.89 -11.70
C GLN A 400 -6.33 -3.28 -12.92
N LEU A 401 -5.77 -2.21 -13.44
CA LEU A 401 -6.19 -1.63 -14.72
C LEU A 401 -5.53 -2.37 -15.90
N THR A 402 -6.22 -2.44 -17.02
CA THR A 402 -5.60 -2.83 -18.29
C THR A 402 -4.55 -1.77 -18.70
N PRO A 403 -3.59 -2.09 -19.57
CA PRO A 403 -2.57 -1.11 -19.98
C PRO A 403 -3.15 0.18 -20.60
N ASP A 404 -4.27 0.08 -21.31
CA ASP A 404 -4.92 1.26 -21.90
C ASP A 404 -5.67 2.11 -20.86
N GLU A 405 -6.29 1.48 -19.87
CA GLU A 405 -6.90 2.16 -18.73
C GLU A 405 -5.84 2.85 -17.88
N ASP A 406 -4.80 2.11 -17.49
CA ASP A 406 -3.67 2.61 -16.71
C ASP A 406 -3.04 3.84 -17.38
N LYS A 407 -2.83 3.76 -18.72
CA LYS A 407 -2.36 4.91 -19.49
C LYS A 407 -3.28 6.13 -19.37
N ARG A 408 -4.62 5.96 -19.45
CA ARG A 408 -5.56 7.09 -19.30
C ARG A 408 -5.50 7.72 -17.91
N TRP A 409 -5.36 6.90 -16.88
CA TRP A 409 -5.19 7.36 -15.51
C TRP A 409 -3.88 8.14 -15.34
N LEU A 410 -2.76 7.61 -15.85
CA LEU A 410 -1.46 8.29 -15.84
C LEU A 410 -1.45 9.57 -16.65
N ASP A 411 -2.12 9.61 -17.82
CA ASP A 411 -2.27 10.83 -18.62
C ASP A 411 -3.08 11.90 -17.86
N THR A 412 -4.10 11.48 -17.10
CA THR A 412 -4.87 12.39 -16.23
C THR A 412 -4.00 12.93 -15.09
N TRP A 413 -3.26 12.06 -14.40
CA TRP A 413 -2.35 12.45 -13.34
C TRP A 413 -1.26 13.40 -13.82
N SER A 414 -0.68 13.11 -14.98
CA SER A 414 0.33 13.99 -15.59
C SER A 414 -0.18 15.40 -15.84
N LYS A 415 -1.45 15.56 -16.24
CA LYS A 415 -2.08 16.89 -16.39
C LYS A 415 -2.24 17.60 -15.05
N VAL A 416 -2.69 16.86 -14.02
CA VAL A 416 -2.83 17.41 -12.66
C VAL A 416 -1.48 17.94 -12.15
N GLN A 417 -0.40 17.17 -12.33
CA GLN A 417 0.95 17.58 -11.90
C GLN A 417 1.50 18.78 -12.69
N GLN A 418 1.03 19.03 -13.91
CA GLN A 418 1.42 20.16 -14.72
C GLN A 418 0.58 21.44 -14.47
N GLY A 419 -0.47 21.31 -13.66
CA GLY A 419 -1.37 22.44 -13.36
C GLY A 419 -2.43 22.70 -14.46
N GLY A 420 -2.74 21.69 -15.27
CA GLY A 420 -3.75 21.76 -16.33
C GLY A 420 -3.19 22.09 -17.69
#